data_6e7b0440048ed93011d1a063c6db5187
#
_entry.id   6e7b0440048ed93011d1a063c6db5187
#
_cell.length_a   1.000
_cell.length_b   1.000
_cell.length_c   1.000
_cell.angle_alpha   90.00
_cell.angle_beta   90.00
_cell.angle_gamma   90.00
#
_symmetry.space_group_name_H-M   'P 1'
#
loop_
_entity.id
_entity.type
_entity.pdbx_description
1 polymer ?
#
loop_
_entity_poly.entity_id
_entity_poly.type
_entity_poly.pdbx_seq_one_letter_code
_entity_poly.pdbx_strand_id
1 'polypeptide(L)'
;MPALRAVLFDLDGTLLDTAPDMVGALNKLLAEQQRVPLPYHEVRNLVSHGSSRLVKLGFPEVEPEVFASLQKRYLEIYAGALSLETRLFEGMDGVLKAIEGRGLRSGIVTNKPGWLTQPLLEQLGLTARFACVVSGDTVSARKPDAMPMLHAAALAGVPAEACLYVGDAERDVQAAHAAGMPALVATYGYLQPGEDWQAWGGDGSIAQPIDLLPWLERSGRA
;
A
#
# COMPACT_ATOMS: atom_id res chain seq x y z
N MET A 1 8.34 21.78 11.86
CA MET A 1 7.23 21.17 11.11
C MET A 1 5.93 21.57 11.79
N PRO A 2 4.85 21.82 11.03
CA PRO A 2 3.54 22.02 11.64
C PRO A 2 3.15 20.80 12.49
N ALA A 3 2.24 20.98 13.45
CA ALA A 3 1.76 19.87 14.26
C ALA A 3 1.10 18.82 13.38
N LEU A 4 1.45 17.54 13.57
CA LEU A 4 0.86 16.42 12.85
C LEU A 4 -0.66 16.36 13.11
N ARG A 5 -1.44 16.16 12.08
CA ARG A 5 -2.90 16.07 12.14
C ARG A 5 -3.46 14.82 11.48
N ALA A 6 -2.69 14.22 10.54
CA ALA A 6 -3.08 12.98 9.90
C ALA A 6 -1.88 12.07 9.60
N VAL A 7 -2.13 10.76 9.58
CA VAL A 7 -1.21 9.76 9.06
C VAL A 7 -1.88 9.06 7.88
N LEU A 8 -1.23 9.10 6.74
CA LEU A 8 -1.70 8.45 5.51
C LEU A 8 -0.81 7.23 5.22
N PHE A 9 -1.40 6.14 4.77
CA PHE A 9 -0.72 4.88 4.53
C PHE A 9 -0.90 4.41 3.09
N ASP A 10 0.12 3.78 2.51
CA ASP A 10 -0.13 2.83 1.43
C ASP A 10 -0.87 1.60 1.99
N LEU A 11 -1.45 0.82 1.11
CA LEU A 11 -2.25 -0.34 1.48
C LEU A 11 -1.43 -1.62 1.47
N ASP A 12 -1.04 -2.08 0.26
CA ASP A 12 -0.35 -3.36 0.03
C ASP A 12 1.12 -3.24 0.47
N GLY A 13 1.55 -4.03 1.44
CA GLY A 13 2.93 -3.99 1.96
C GLY A 13 3.18 -2.96 3.06
N THR A 14 2.20 -2.13 3.39
CA THR A 14 2.33 -1.11 4.43
C THR A 14 1.28 -1.28 5.51
N LEU A 15 0.01 -1.10 5.19
CA LEU A 15 -1.10 -1.28 6.13
C LEU A 15 -1.48 -2.76 6.24
N LEU A 16 -1.59 -3.44 5.09
CA LEU A 16 -2.03 -4.83 4.96
C LEU A 16 -0.93 -5.72 4.37
N ASP A 17 -0.75 -6.90 4.96
CA ASP A 17 -0.04 -8.01 4.31
C ASP A 17 -1.00 -8.72 3.35
N THR A 18 -1.02 -8.26 2.10
CA THR A 18 -1.85 -8.79 1.01
C THR A 18 -1.13 -9.83 0.16
N ALA A 19 0.16 -10.03 0.38
CA ALA A 19 0.97 -10.94 -0.44
C ALA A 19 0.46 -12.38 -0.45
N PRO A 20 -0.03 -12.97 0.65
CA PRO A 20 -0.53 -14.34 0.61
C PRO A 20 -1.64 -14.54 -0.42
N ASP A 21 -2.65 -13.70 -0.44
CA ASP A 21 -3.77 -13.80 -1.37
C ASP A 21 -3.39 -13.42 -2.81
N MET A 22 -2.51 -12.41 -2.98
CA MET A 22 -2.04 -12.01 -4.31
C MET A 22 -1.13 -13.07 -4.95
N VAL A 23 -0.26 -13.73 -4.17
CA VAL A 23 0.56 -14.85 -4.64
C VAL A 23 -0.30 -16.09 -4.89
N GLY A 24 -1.27 -16.34 -4.02
CA GLY A 24 -2.25 -17.41 -4.20
C GLY A 24 -3.03 -17.26 -5.51
N ALA A 25 -3.46 -16.05 -5.84
CA ALA A 25 -4.13 -15.75 -7.11
C ALA A 25 -3.22 -15.99 -8.33
N LEU A 26 -1.93 -15.60 -8.25
CA LEU A 26 -0.96 -15.89 -9.32
C LEU A 26 -0.78 -17.39 -9.50
N ASN A 27 -0.59 -18.13 -8.42
CA ASN A 27 -0.38 -19.57 -8.47
C ASN A 27 -1.61 -20.32 -8.99
N LYS A 28 -2.82 -19.83 -8.67
CA LYS A 28 -4.05 -20.37 -9.26
C LYS A 28 -4.11 -20.11 -10.77
N LEU A 29 -3.74 -18.91 -11.22
CA LEU A 29 -3.66 -18.61 -12.65
C LEU A 29 -2.62 -19.52 -13.36
N LEU A 30 -1.44 -19.70 -12.74
CA LEU A 30 -0.41 -20.60 -13.28
C LEU A 30 -0.93 -22.02 -13.43
N ALA A 31 -1.64 -22.55 -12.44
CA ALA A 31 -2.25 -23.87 -12.48
C ALA A 31 -3.33 -23.98 -13.57
N GLU A 32 -4.19 -22.97 -13.77
CA GLU A 32 -5.16 -22.90 -14.88
C GLU A 32 -4.47 -22.98 -16.26
N GLN A 33 -3.24 -22.45 -16.35
CA GLN A 33 -2.41 -22.48 -17.57
C GLN A 33 -1.41 -23.65 -17.61
N GLN A 34 -1.60 -24.65 -16.74
CA GLN A 34 -0.75 -25.85 -16.65
C GLN A 34 0.74 -25.53 -16.40
N ARG A 35 1.02 -24.43 -15.70
CA ARG A 35 2.36 -24.04 -15.28
C ARG A 35 2.61 -24.38 -13.80
N VAL A 36 3.88 -24.56 -13.46
CA VAL A 36 4.31 -24.83 -12.09
C VAL A 36 4.10 -23.57 -11.23
N PRO A 37 3.51 -23.71 -10.03
CA PRO A 37 3.40 -22.62 -9.08
C PRO A 37 4.78 -22.06 -8.69
N LEU A 38 4.82 -20.75 -8.43
CA LEU A 38 6.02 -20.07 -7.95
C LEU A 38 6.09 -20.10 -6.41
N PRO A 39 7.30 -20.27 -5.83
CA PRO A 39 7.48 -20.20 -4.39
C PRO A 39 7.08 -18.83 -3.83
N TYR A 40 6.39 -18.82 -2.69
CA TYR A 40 5.92 -17.57 -2.05
C TYR A 40 7.02 -16.54 -1.86
N HIS A 41 8.19 -16.95 -1.37
CA HIS A 41 9.31 -16.06 -1.08
C HIS A 41 9.93 -15.38 -2.31
N GLU A 42 9.77 -15.95 -3.51
CA GLU A 42 10.21 -15.36 -4.78
C GLU A 42 9.25 -14.28 -5.29
N VAL A 43 7.98 -14.38 -4.92
CA VAL A 43 6.90 -13.51 -5.43
C VAL A 43 6.54 -12.40 -4.46
N ARG A 44 6.59 -12.66 -3.13
CA ARG A 44 6.12 -11.76 -2.08
C ARG A 44 6.59 -10.31 -2.28
N ASN A 45 7.87 -10.12 -2.47
CA ASN A 45 8.46 -8.78 -2.55
C ASN A 45 8.21 -8.05 -3.89
N LEU A 46 7.51 -8.70 -4.82
CA LEU A 46 7.07 -8.08 -6.07
C LEU A 46 5.63 -7.57 -6.02
N VAL A 47 4.91 -7.87 -4.93
CA VAL A 47 3.47 -7.57 -4.79
C VAL A 47 3.20 -6.06 -4.87
N SER A 48 4.03 -5.21 -4.26
CA SER A 48 3.89 -3.75 -4.35
C SER A 48 3.95 -3.21 -5.78
N HIS A 49 4.56 -3.94 -6.72
CA HIS A 49 4.57 -3.54 -8.15
C HIS A 49 3.26 -3.86 -8.88
N GLY A 50 2.28 -4.48 -8.21
CA GLY A 50 0.94 -4.74 -8.71
C GLY A 50 0.80 -5.91 -9.68
N SER A 51 -0.43 -6.13 -10.16
CA SER A 51 -0.83 -7.27 -10.98
C SER A 51 -0.01 -7.45 -12.26
N SER A 52 0.36 -6.35 -12.91
CA SER A 52 1.14 -6.41 -14.15
C SER A 52 2.51 -7.07 -13.92
N ARG A 53 3.21 -6.70 -12.85
CA ARG A 53 4.52 -7.28 -12.52
C ARG A 53 4.41 -8.76 -12.15
N LEU A 54 3.39 -9.11 -11.38
CA LEU A 54 3.14 -10.50 -10.96
C LEU A 54 2.81 -11.40 -12.15
N VAL A 55 1.91 -10.97 -13.03
CA VAL A 55 1.58 -11.73 -14.24
C VAL A 55 2.81 -11.84 -15.17
N LYS A 56 3.59 -10.76 -15.32
CA LYS A 56 4.83 -10.80 -16.13
C LYS A 56 5.86 -11.79 -15.57
N LEU A 57 5.94 -11.95 -14.25
CA LEU A 57 6.80 -12.95 -13.62
C LEU A 57 6.38 -14.37 -14.00
N GLY A 58 5.09 -14.68 -13.91
CA GLY A 58 4.55 -16.01 -14.23
C GLY A 58 4.52 -16.31 -15.75
N PHE A 59 4.48 -15.26 -16.58
CA PHE A 59 4.31 -15.33 -18.03
C PHE A 59 5.26 -14.35 -18.74
N PRO A 60 6.59 -14.60 -18.71
CA PRO A 60 7.59 -13.63 -19.18
C PRO A 60 7.56 -13.40 -20.69
N GLU A 61 7.16 -14.43 -21.47
CA GLU A 61 7.27 -14.45 -22.93
C GLU A 61 5.90 -14.72 -23.58
N VAL A 62 4.96 -13.79 -23.38
CA VAL A 62 3.63 -13.86 -24.00
C VAL A 62 3.35 -12.60 -24.80
N GLU A 63 2.59 -12.74 -25.89
CA GLU A 63 2.14 -11.63 -26.71
C GLU A 63 1.23 -10.66 -25.92
N PRO A 64 1.19 -9.35 -26.28
CA PRO A 64 0.46 -8.35 -25.53
C PRO A 64 -1.03 -8.66 -25.32
N GLU A 65 -1.73 -9.23 -26.32
CA GLU A 65 -3.13 -9.61 -26.20
C GLU A 65 -3.33 -10.76 -25.20
N VAL A 66 -2.43 -11.75 -25.22
CA VAL A 66 -2.44 -12.87 -24.28
C VAL A 66 -2.16 -12.35 -22.87
N PHE A 67 -1.16 -11.44 -22.72
CA PHE A 67 -0.84 -10.83 -21.45
C PHE A 67 -2.04 -10.09 -20.85
N ALA A 68 -2.74 -9.28 -21.65
CA ALA A 68 -3.94 -8.56 -21.20
C ALA A 68 -5.03 -9.50 -20.69
N SER A 69 -5.24 -10.63 -21.39
CA SER A 69 -6.21 -11.66 -21.02
C SER A 69 -5.82 -12.34 -19.70
N LEU A 70 -4.53 -12.68 -19.53
CA LEU A 70 -4.00 -13.28 -18.30
C LEU A 70 -4.08 -12.32 -17.13
N GLN A 71 -3.78 -11.04 -17.33
CA GLN A 71 -3.89 -10.02 -16.28
C GLN A 71 -5.35 -9.82 -15.86
N LYS A 72 -6.28 -9.79 -16.79
CA LYS A 72 -7.71 -9.76 -16.48
C LYS A 72 -8.11 -10.97 -15.64
N ARG A 73 -7.72 -12.19 -16.07
CA ARG A 73 -8.02 -13.42 -15.36
C ARG A 73 -7.42 -13.44 -13.95
N TYR A 74 -6.16 -12.99 -13.80
CA TYR A 74 -5.53 -12.83 -12.50
C TYR A 74 -6.36 -11.94 -11.56
N LEU A 75 -6.81 -10.79 -12.05
CA LEU A 75 -7.61 -9.85 -11.25
C LEU A 75 -8.97 -10.43 -10.86
N GLU A 76 -9.62 -11.21 -11.74
CA GLU A 76 -10.85 -11.95 -11.42
C GLU A 76 -10.62 -12.98 -10.30
N ILE A 77 -9.52 -13.75 -10.38
CA ILE A 77 -9.16 -14.73 -9.37
C ILE A 77 -8.91 -14.03 -8.02
N TYR A 78 -8.12 -12.95 -8.04
CA TYR A 78 -7.80 -12.19 -6.84
C TYR A 78 -9.03 -11.54 -6.21
N ALA A 79 -9.92 -10.98 -7.03
CA ALA A 79 -11.20 -10.39 -6.55
C ALA A 79 -12.09 -11.42 -5.83
N GLY A 80 -12.01 -12.69 -6.22
CA GLY A 80 -12.73 -13.78 -5.54
C GLY A 80 -12.08 -14.27 -4.23
N ALA A 81 -10.91 -13.71 -3.86
CA ALA A 81 -10.10 -14.19 -2.72
C ALA A 81 -9.30 -13.04 -2.07
N LEU A 82 -9.93 -11.88 -1.85
CA LEU A 82 -9.26 -10.65 -1.42
C LEU A 82 -8.72 -10.70 0.02
N SER A 83 -9.38 -11.46 0.90
CA SER A 83 -9.13 -11.44 2.35
C SER A 83 -9.15 -12.84 2.98
N LEU A 84 -8.71 -13.87 2.26
CA LEU A 84 -8.60 -15.22 2.82
C LEU A 84 -7.48 -15.26 3.86
N GLU A 85 -6.32 -14.74 3.52
CA GLU A 85 -5.14 -14.66 4.38
C GLU A 85 -4.66 -13.24 4.66
N THR A 86 -5.13 -12.26 3.89
CA THR A 86 -4.82 -10.84 4.07
C THR A 86 -5.26 -10.34 5.45
N ARG A 87 -4.36 -9.62 6.13
CA ARG A 87 -4.63 -8.98 7.43
C ARG A 87 -3.75 -7.76 7.66
N LEU A 88 -4.05 -6.97 8.66
CA LEU A 88 -3.15 -5.92 9.13
C LEU A 88 -1.77 -6.51 9.46
N PHE A 89 -0.69 -5.80 9.15
CA PHE A 89 0.63 -6.18 9.66
C PHE A 89 0.62 -6.23 11.18
N GLU A 90 1.44 -7.11 11.75
CA GLU A 90 1.53 -7.26 13.21
C GLU A 90 1.83 -5.93 13.89
N GLY A 91 1.05 -5.60 14.92
CA GLY A 91 1.15 -4.33 15.64
C GLY A 91 0.40 -3.14 15.02
N MET A 92 -0.03 -3.22 13.74
CA MET A 92 -0.70 -2.10 13.05
C MET A 92 -2.04 -1.71 13.69
N ASP A 93 -2.81 -2.66 14.21
CA ASP A 93 -4.06 -2.33 14.92
C ASP A 93 -3.81 -1.45 16.15
N GLY A 94 -2.73 -1.73 16.91
CA GLY A 94 -2.30 -0.90 18.04
C GLY A 94 -1.89 0.51 17.60
N VAL A 95 -1.22 0.63 16.47
CA VAL A 95 -0.84 1.92 15.88
C VAL A 95 -2.06 2.73 15.47
N LEU A 96 -3.02 2.11 14.78
CA LEU A 96 -4.28 2.79 14.39
C LEU A 96 -5.06 3.26 15.61
N LYS A 97 -5.17 2.43 16.66
CA LYS A 97 -5.76 2.84 17.95
C LYS A 97 -5.03 4.00 18.60
N ALA A 98 -3.70 4.04 18.51
CA ALA A 98 -2.90 5.14 19.05
C ALA A 98 -3.09 6.46 18.27
N ILE A 99 -3.28 6.39 16.95
CA ILE A 99 -3.63 7.53 16.08
C ILE A 99 -5.02 8.06 16.48
N GLU A 100 -6.01 7.18 16.57
CA GLU A 100 -7.38 7.49 16.99
C GLU A 100 -7.42 8.13 18.38
N GLY A 101 -6.71 7.53 19.36
CA GLY A 101 -6.65 8.02 20.74
C GLY A 101 -5.99 9.40 20.91
N ARG A 102 -5.19 9.82 19.92
CA ARG A 102 -4.59 11.17 19.86
C ARG A 102 -5.46 12.19 19.11
N GLY A 103 -6.61 11.79 18.59
CA GLY A 103 -7.47 12.62 17.77
C GLY A 103 -6.87 12.93 16.38
N LEU A 104 -5.84 12.18 15.95
CA LEU A 104 -5.28 12.28 14.61
C LEU A 104 -6.17 11.54 13.62
N ARG A 105 -6.20 12.00 12.38
CA ARG A 105 -6.88 11.29 11.29
C ARG A 105 -5.98 10.24 10.68
N SER A 106 -6.55 9.12 10.24
CA SER A 106 -5.87 8.14 9.40
C SER A 106 -6.52 8.08 8.02
N GLY A 107 -5.73 7.81 6.98
CA GLY A 107 -6.23 7.65 5.62
C GLY A 107 -5.38 6.66 4.82
N ILE A 108 -5.93 6.23 3.69
CA ILE A 108 -5.27 5.31 2.75
C ILE A 108 -5.08 6.03 1.42
N VAL A 109 -3.86 5.91 0.84
CA VAL A 109 -3.56 6.35 -0.53
C VAL A 109 -2.80 5.23 -1.23
N THR A 110 -3.46 4.54 -2.14
CA THR A 110 -2.92 3.36 -2.81
C THR A 110 -3.06 3.42 -4.34
N ASN A 111 -2.15 2.76 -5.06
CA ASN A 111 -2.28 2.56 -6.51
C ASN A 111 -3.21 1.38 -6.87
N LYS A 112 -3.68 0.61 -5.87
CA LYS A 112 -4.69 -0.43 -6.06
C LYS A 112 -6.01 0.20 -6.53
N PRO A 113 -6.69 -0.35 -7.55
CA PRO A 113 -7.94 0.22 -8.02
C PRO A 113 -9.07 0.08 -7.00
N GLY A 114 -10.01 1.04 -7.00
CA GLY A 114 -11.08 1.15 -6.02
C GLY A 114 -11.99 -0.07 -5.94
N TRP A 115 -12.27 -0.72 -7.07
CA TRP A 115 -13.10 -1.91 -7.12
C TRP A 115 -12.49 -3.15 -6.42
N LEU A 116 -11.18 -3.13 -6.12
CA LEU A 116 -10.49 -4.12 -5.26
C LEU A 116 -10.28 -3.59 -3.84
N THR A 117 -9.98 -2.29 -3.71
CA THR A 117 -9.68 -1.67 -2.42
C THR A 117 -10.90 -1.66 -1.50
N GLN A 118 -12.04 -1.21 -2.03
CA GLN A 118 -13.24 -1.06 -1.21
C GLN A 118 -13.78 -2.39 -0.67
N PRO A 119 -13.98 -3.45 -1.49
CA PRO A 119 -14.41 -4.74 -0.97
C PRO A 119 -13.41 -5.36 0.02
N LEU A 120 -12.10 -5.16 -0.20
CA LEU A 120 -11.08 -5.64 0.73
C LEU A 120 -11.23 -5.01 2.12
N LEU A 121 -11.37 -3.68 2.18
CA LEU A 121 -11.55 -2.96 3.44
C LEU A 121 -12.88 -3.33 4.13
N GLU A 122 -13.95 -3.54 3.37
CA GLU A 122 -15.25 -3.98 3.87
C GLU A 122 -15.17 -5.38 4.49
N GLN A 123 -14.55 -6.35 3.80
CA GLN A 123 -14.37 -7.71 4.27
C GLN A 123 -13.53 -7.80 5.55
N LEU A 124 -12.55 -6.89 5.71
CA LEU A 124 -11.72 -6.79 6.89
C LEU A 124 -12.34 -5.93 8.02
N GLY A 125 -13.51 -5.31 7.79
CA GLY A 125 -14.16 -4.43 8.77
C GLY A 125 -13.39 -3.14 9.04
N LEU A 126 -12.59 -2.66 8.08
CA LEU A 126 -11.68 -1.53 8.28
C LEU A 126 -12.20 -0.20 7.73
N THR A 127 -13.26 -0.19 6.93
CA THR A 127 -13.74 0.99 6.20
C THR A 127 -14.00 2.19 7.12
N ALA A 128 -14.60 1.98 8.28
CA ALA A 128 -14.97 3.07 9.20
C ALA A 128 -13.77 3.68 9.96
N ARG A 129 -12.59 3.09 9.87
CA ARG A 129 -11.39 3.55 10.59
C ARG A 129 -10.64 4.68 9.89
N PHE A 130 -10.93 4.90 8.61
CA PHE A 130 -10.18 5.85 7.79
C PHE A 130 -11.04 7.06 7.41
N ALA A 131 -10.48 8.25 7.63
CA ALA A 131 -11.11 9.52 7.23
C ALA A 131 -11.20 9.67 5.70
N CYS A 132 -10.31 9.00 4.97
CA CYS A 132 -10.31 8.96 3.51
C CYS A 132 -9.66 7.67 2.98
N VAL A 133 -10.13 7.25 1.79
CA VAL A 133 -9.54 6.18 0.99
C VAL A 133 -9.41 6.68 -0.43
N VAL A 134 -8.16 6.84 -0.89
CA VAL A 134 -7.83 7.25 -2.26
C VAL A 134 -7.19 6.07 -2.96
N SER A 135 -7.92 5.53 -3.92
CA SER A 135 -7.50 4.38 -4.75
C SER A 135 -6.85 4.84 -6.05
N GLY A 136 -6.24 3.92 -6.79
CA GLY A 136 -5.49 4.22 -8.00
C GLY A 136 -6.30 4.77 -9.17
N ASP A 137 -7.61 4.84 -9.06
CA ASP A 137 -8.58 5.37 -10.02
C ASP A 137 -9.51 6.44 -9.41
N THR A 138 -9.25 6.89 -8.18
CA THR A 138 -10.03 7.95 -7.53
C THR A 138 -9.79 9.31 -8.17
N VAL A 139 -8.55 9.58 -8.58
CA VAL A 139 -8.14 10.80 -9.29
C VAL A 139 -7.44 10.44 -10.59
N SER A 140 -7.20 11.43 -11.46
CA SER A 140 -6.63 11.19 -12.79
C SER A 140 -5.15 10.79 -12.81
N ALA A 141 -4.43 10.96 -11.69
CA ALA A 141 -3.03 10.57 -11.54
C ALA A 141 -2.85 9.54 -10.42
N ARG A 142 -1.72 8.83 -10.44
CA ARG A 142 -1.34 7.83 -9.45
C ARG A 142 0.01 8.18 -8.84
N LYS A 143 0.34 7.62 -7.66
CA LYS A 143 1.71 7.71 -7.13
C LYS A 143 2.71 7.23 -8.20
N PRO A 144 3.77 7.97 -8.50
CA PRO A 144 4.44 9.01 -7.69
C PRO A 144 3.93 10.45 -7.84
N ASP A 145 2.82 10.71 -8.55
CA ASP A 145 2.25 12.06 -8.63
C ASP A 145 1.72 12.53 -7.26
N ALA A 146 1.79 13.85 -7.01
CA ALA A 146 1.31 14.46 -5.78
C ALA A 146 -0.23 14.45 -5.65
N MET A 147 -0.95 14.36 -6.75
CA MET A 147 -2.41 14.56 -6.80
C MET A 147 -3.17 13.64 -5.83
N PRO A 148 -2.93 12.30 -5.75
CA PRO A 148 -3.64 11.46 -4.80
C PRO A 148 -3.35 11.82 -3.33
N MET A 149 -2.13 12.30 -3.02
CA MET A 149 -1.76 12.73 -1.67
C MET A 149 -2.50 14.01 -1.27
N LEU A 150 -2.49 15.02 -2.15
CA LEU A 150 -3.20 16.29 -1.92
C LEU A 150 -4.71 16.07 -1.81
N HIS A 151 -5.26 15.16 -2.63
CA HIS A 151 -6.67 14.79 -2.55
C HIS A 151 -7.02 14.13 -1.20
N ALA A 152 -6.16 13.22 -0.72
CA ALA A 152 -6.35 12.59 0.59
C ALA A 152 -6.28 13.59 1.75
N ALA A 153 -5.35 14.54 1.71
CA ALA A 153 -5.25 15.60 2.71
C ALA A 153 -6.52 16.48 2.73
N ALA A 154 -7.03 16.83 1.54
CA ALA A 154 -8.28 17.59 1.41
C ALA A 154 -9.49 16.82 1.98
N LEU A 155 -9.64 15.53 1.66
CA LEU A 155 -10.70 14.67 2.22
C LEU A 155 -10.57 14.52 3.74
N ALA A 156 -9.34 14.40 4.25
CA ALA A 156 -9.09 14.36 5.68
C ALA A 156 -9.31 15.73 6.38
N GLY A 157 -9.48 16.83 5.64
CA GLY A 157 -9.69 18.17 6.18
C GLY A 157 -8.44 18.72 6.88
N VAL A 158 -7.24 18.38 6.40
CA VAL A 158 -5.96 18.80 6.95
C VAL A 158 -5.04 19.32 5.85
N PRO A 159 -4.14 20.29 6.14
CA PRO A 159 -3.14 20.71 5.17
C PRO A 159 -2.09 19.61 4.94
N ALA A 160 -1.54 19.53 3.72
CA ALA A 160 -0.63 18.47 3.34
C ALA A 160 0.61 18.39 4.25
N GLU A 161 1.18 19.53 4.60
CA GLU A 161 2.35 19.65 5.49
C GLU A 161 2.09 19.18 6.93
N ALA A 162 0.83 18.97 7.31
CA ALA A 162 0.42 18.39 8.60
C ALA A 162 0.07 16.89 8.49
N CYS A 163 0.32 16.28 7.33
CA CYS A 163 0.20 14.84 7.10
C CYS A 163 1.59 14.19 7.18
N LEU A 164 1.64 12.97 7.70
CA LEU A 164 2.78 12.06 7.59
C LEU A 164 2.37 10.91 6.68
N TYR A 165 3.18 10.59 5.68
CA TYR A 165 2.91 9.44 4.82
C TYR A 165 3.80 8.24 5.19
N VAL A 166 3.26 7.03 5.10
CA VAL A 166 3.97 5.77 5.32
C VAL A 166 3.76 4.86 4.12
N GLY A 167 4.83 4.38 3.50
CA GLY A 167 4.77 3.47 2.36
C GLY A 167 6.02 2.59 2.24
N ASP A 168 5.95 1.53 1.43
CA ASP A 168 7.02 0.55 1.26
C ASP A 168 7.69 0.60 -0.13
N ALA A 169 7.46 1.65 -0.92
CA ALA A 169 8.01 1.78 -2.26
C ALA A 169 8.51 3.20 -2.55
N GLU A 170 9.50 3.33 -3.45
CA GLU A 170 10.07 4.63 -3.86
C GLU A 170 9.00 5.63 -4.31
N ARG A 171 8.00 5.19 -5.09
CA ARG A 171 6.89 6.05 -5.55
C ARG A 171 6.08 6.65 -4.40
N ASP A 172 6.10 6.06 -3.21
CA ASP A 172 5.41 6.54 -2.01
C ASP A 172 6.12 7.77 -1.45
N VAL A 173 7.44 7.67 -1.32
CA VAL A 173 8.30 8.78 -0.90
C VAL A 173 8.21 9.93 -1.90
N GLN A 174 8.34 9.62 -3.20
CA GLN A 174 8.25 10.63 -4.27
C GLN A 174 6.92 11.37 -4.27
N ALA A 175 5.79 10.65 -4.15
CA ALA A 175 4.46 11.26 -4.13
C ALA A 175 4.25 12.13 -2.87
N ALA A 176 4.69 11.65 -1.71
CA ALA A 176 4.58 12.39 -0.45
C ALA A 176 5.40 13.70 -0.51
N HIS A 177 6.65 13.63 -0.92
CA HIS A 177 7.52 14.81 -1.06
C HIS A 177 6.99 15.80 -2.11
N ALA A 178 6.50 15.30 -3.25
CA ALA A 178 5.87 16.15 -4.26
C ALA A 178 4.61 16.89 -3.74
N ALA A 179 3.94 16.32 -2.72
CA ALA A 179 2.81 16.94 -2.03
C ALA A 179 3.21 17.80 -0.82
N GLY A 180 4.50 17.89 -0.48
CA GLY A 180 4.99 18.60 0.71
C GLY A 180 4.76 17.85 2.02
N MET A 181 4.57 16.53 1.96
CA MET A 181 4.40 15.67 3.12
C MET A 181 5.71 14.99 3.50
N PRO A 182 6.11 14.90 4.77
CA PRO A 182 7.14 13.98 5.20
C PRO A 182 6.73 12.52 4.95
N ALA A 183 7.71 11.66 4.63
CA ALA A 183 7.52 10.27 4.28
C ALA A 183 8.40 9.32 5.09
N LEU A 184 7.80 8.25 5.62
CA LEU A 184 8.51 7.14 6.23
C LEU A 184 8.47 5.91 5.36
N VAL A 185 9.62 5.24 5.26
CA VAL A 185 9.74 3.98 4.56
C VAL A 185 9.40 2.82 5.50
N ALA A 186 8.39 2.03 5.15
CA ALA A 186 8.01 0.81 5.86
C ALA A 186 8.91 -0.35 5.41
N THR A 187 10.05 -0.55 6.09
CA THR A 187 11.04 -1.58 5.69
C THR A 187 10.60 -3.01 5.99
N TYR A 188 9.51 -3.20 6.73
CA TYR A 188 8.84 -4.50 6.92
C TYR A 188 7.98 -4.92 5.70
N GLY A 189 7.76 -4.00 4.76
CA GLY A 189 6.94 -4.21 3.58
C GLY A 189 7.54 -5.15 2.54
N TYR A 190 7.27 -4.89 1.26
CA TYR A 190 7.66 -5.77 0.16
C TYR A 190 8.91 -5.28 -0.57
N LEU A 191 9.95 -4.91 0.19
CA LEU A 191 11.24 -4.52 -0.36
C LEU A 191 11.97 -5.72 -0.96
N GLN A 192 12.57 -5.52 -2.14
CA GLN A 192 13.39 -6.57 -2.75
C GLN A 192 14.75 -6.71 -2.05
N PRO A 193 15.33 -7.91 -1.97
CA PRO A 193 16.67 -8.10 -1.46
C PRO A 193 17.68 -7.23 -2.21
N GLY A 194 18.44 -6.42 -1.46
CA GLY A 194 19.43 -5.50 -2.04
C GLY A 194 18.88 -4.19 -2.57
N GLU A 195 17.60 -3.92 -2.41
CA GLU A 195 17.00 -2.62 -2.75
C GLU A 195 17.51 -1.53 -1.81
N ASP A 196 18.09 -0.48 -2.39
CA ASP A 196 18.63 0.65 -1.63
C ASP A 196 17.51 1.66 -1.30
N TRP A 197 16.66 1.31 -0.34
CA TRP A 197 15.57 2.17 0.10
C TRP A 197 16.04 3.48 0.73
N GLN A 198 17.30 3.56 1.20
CA GLN A 198 17.88 4.80 1.73
C GLN A 198 18.04 5.85 0.61
N ALA A 199 18.31 5.41 -0.61
CA ALA A 199 18.39 6.29 -1.78
C ALA A 199 17.05 6.92 -2.17
N TRP A 200 15.92 6.42 -1.68
CA TRP A 200 14.60 7.05 -1.95
C TRP A 200 14.42 8.39 -1.25
N GLY A 201 15.28 8.72 -0.27
CA GLY A 201 15.28 10.01 0.40
C GLY A 201 14.15 10.21 1.42
N GLY A 202 13.57 9.13 1.96
CA GLY A 202 12.56 9.22 3.02
C GLY A 202 13.10 9.93 4.27
N ASP A 203 12.22 10.63 5.00
CA ASP A 203 12.55 11.36 6.23
C ASP A 203 12.90 10.44 7.41
N GLY A 204 12.65 9.15 7.24
CA GLY A 204 13.00 8.10 8.17
C GLY A 204 12.45 6.75 7.72
N SER A 205 12.63 5.74 8.56
CA SER A 205 12.12 4.39 8.31
C SER A 205 11.57 3.76 9.58
N ILE A 206 10.70 2.77 9.40
CA ILE A 206 10.14 1.94 10.45
C ILE A 206 10.31 0.47 10.06
N ALA A 207 10.90 -0.33 10.95
CA ALA A 207 11.15 -1.76 10.73
C ALA A 207 9.97 -2.65 11.14
N GLN A 208 9.00 -2.08 11.82
CA GLN A 208 7.73 -2.68 12.23
C GLN A 208 6.71 -1.57 12.48
N PRO A 209 5.40 -1.84 12.40
CA PRO A 209 4.38 -0.80 12.56
C PRO A 209 4.49 -0.01 13.86
N ILE A 210 4.82 -0.65 14.97
CA ILE A 210 4.92 -0.01 16.30
C ILE A 210 5.98 1.10 16.35
N ASP A 211 7.00 1.07 15.47
CA ASP A 211 8.04 2.09 15.37
C ASP A 211 7.49 3.45 14.89
N LEU A 212 6.22 3.49 14.45
CA LEU A 212 5.54 4.74 14.12
C LEU A 212 5.18 5.56 15.37
N LEU A 213 4.97 4.94 16.52
CA LEU A 213 4.50 5.64 17.73
C LEU A 213 5.37 6.83 18.15
N PRO A 214 6.72 6.74 18.17
CA PRO A 214 7.57 7.89 18.47
C PRO A 214 7.43 9.06 17.48
N TRP A 215 7.05 8.79 16.24
CA TRP A 215 6.82 9.83 15.23
C TRP A 215 5.54 10.62 15.51
N LEU A 216 4.53 9.97 16.07
CA LEU A 216 3.29 10.64 16.50
C LEU A 216 3.52 11.60 17.65
N GLU A 217 4.59 11.41 18.45
CA GLU A 217 4.91 12.25 19.62
C GLU A 217 5.75 13.49 19.25
N ARG A 218 6.55 13.42 18.18
CA ARG A 218 7.40 14.52 17.73
C ARG A 218 6.62 15.77 17.31
N SER A 219 5.37 15.60 17.00
CA SER A 219 4.48 16.63 16.45
C SER A 219 3.70 17.42 17.51
N GLY A 220 3.83 17.08 18.79
CA GLY A 220 3.09 17.71 19.90
C GLY A 220 3.89 18.70 20.75
N ARG A 221 5.16 18.98 20.40
CA ARG A 221 5.99 19.95 21.15
C ARG A 221 6.20 21.20 20.30
N ALA A 222 5.25 22.11 20.37
CA ALA A 222 5.42 23.52 20.06
C ALA A 222 5.22 24.31 21.33
#